data_08ac9477c0c48fb474ddc05d9bf9e6a8
#
_entry.id   08ac9477c0c48fb474ddc05d9bf9e6a8
#
_cell.length_a   1.000
_cell.length_b   1.000
_cell.length_c   1.000
_cell.angle_alpha   90.00
_cell.angle_beta   90.00
_cell.angle_gamma   90.00
#
_symmetry.space_group_name_H-M   'P 1'
#
loop_
_entity.id
_entity.type
_entity.pdbx_description
1 polymer ?
#
loop_
_entity_poly.entity_id
_entity_poly.type
_entity_poly.pdbx_seq_one_letter_code
_entity_poly.pdbx_strand_id
1 'polypeptide(L)'
;MNLRPQKVILDTNLLLLWLVARTDPTLLQQFKRVQAFTYQDIELLREILKPYREFVTTPHILSETSNFIDHAPTWRRVALVDELKQFIRNGVEVYGAATTLIERDEFNALGLADTGMAQLSAEAMVITVDYRLAGKIEAMGGNALNFNHYRSALMTSR
;
A
#
# COMPACT_ATOMS: atom_id res chain seq x y z
N MET A 1 1.04 -13.14 -23.71
CA MET A 1 1.64 -13.39 -22.38
C MET A 1 1.32 -12.20 -21.47
N ASN A 2 0.54 -12.43 -20.43
CA ASN A 2 0.38 -11.39 -19.39
C ASN A 2 1.64 -11.39 -18.53
N LEU A 3 2.58 -10.53 -18.87
CA LEU A 3 3.72 -10.26 -18.01
C LEU A 3 3.19 -9.57 -16.76
N ARG A 4 3.55 -10.06 -15.58
CA ARG A 4 3.22 -9.38 -14.32
C ARG A 4 3.78 -7.96 -14.34
N PRO A 5 3.04 -6.97 -13.84
CA PRO A 5 3.56 -5.61 -13.74
C PRO A 5 4.89 -5.58 -13.00
N GLN A 6 5.81 -4.74 -13.48
CA GLN A 6 7.08 -4.48 -12.78
C GLN A 6 6.92 -3.43 -11.68
N LYS A 7 5.80 -2.73 -11.71
CA LYS A 7 5.45 -1.64 -10.81
C LYS A 7 4.47 -2.11 -9.75
N VAL A 8 4.59 -1.59 -8.55
CA VAL A 8 3.75 -1.94 -7.41
C VAL A 8 3.26 -0.69 -6.69
N ILE A 9 2.00 -0.72 -6.26
CA ILE A 9 1.39 0.29 -5.40
C ILE A 9 1.01 -0.40 -4.09
N LEU A 10 1.42 0.19 -2.97
CA LEU A 10 0.94 -0.20 -1.64
C LEU A 10 -0.18 0.74 -1.22
N ASP A 11 -1.26 0.19 -0.68
CA ASP A 11 -2.25 1.03 0.01
C ASP A 11 -1.62 1.68 1.26
N THR A 12 -2.30 2.65 1.85
CA THR A 12 -1.76 3.41 2.98
C THR A 12 -1.33 2.53 4.15
N ASN A 13 -2.12 1.52 4.50
CA ASN A 13 -1.82 0.63 5.63
C ASN A 13 -0.56 -0.20 5.36
N LEU A 14 -0.41 -0.72 4.16
CA LEU A 14 0.76 -1.51 3.78
C LEU A 14 1.99 -0.65 3.56
N LEU A 15 1.83 0.58 3.06
CA LEU A 15 2.95 1.52 2.99
C LEU A 15 3.46 1.84 4.40
N LEU A 16 2.56 2.10 5.34
CA LEU A 16 2.95 2.34 6.73
C LEU A 16 3.68 1.12 7.33
N LEU A 17 3.16 -0.09 7.09
CA LEU A 17 3.83 -1.32 7.51
C LEU A 17 5.23 -1.44 6.90
N TRP A 18 5.38 -1.10 5.63
CA TRP A 18 6.66 -1.11 4.92
C TRP A 18 7.67 -0.14 5.56
N LEU A 19 7.23 1.08 5.89
CA LEU A 19 8.08 2.06 6.57
C LEU A 19 8.51 1.58 7.95
N VAL A 20 7.60 0.97 8.71
CA VAL A 20 7.92 0.34 10.01
C VAL A 20 8.93 -0.79 9.84
N ALA A 21 8.75 -1.64 8.84
CA ALA A 21 9.68 -2.73 8.54
C ALA A 21 11.10 -2.24 8.26
N ARG A 22 11.24 -1.08 7.66
CA ARG A 22 12.53 -0.47 7.30
C ARG A 22 13.16 0.38 8.41
N THR A 23 12.38 0.74 9.44
CA THR A 23 12.87 1.52 10.57
C THR A 23 13.04 0.65 11.81
N ASP A 24 11.93 0.27 12.42
CA ASP A 24 11.93 -0.47 13.69
C ASP A 24 10.69 -1.37 13.79
N PRO A 25 10.83 -2.67 13.49
CA PRO A 25 9.71 -3.61 13.59
C PRO A 25 9.07 -3.72 14.98
N THR A 26 9.76 -3.30 16.06
CA THR A 26 9.16 -3.27 17.40
C THR A 26 8.01 -2.29 17.51
N LEU A 27 7.88 -1.35 16.58
CA LEU A 27 6.74 -0.43 16.50
C LEU A 27 5.40 -1.13 16.25
N LEU A 28 5.39 -2.38 15.79
CA LEU A 28 4.16 -3.15 15.65
C LEU A 28 3.37 -3.25 16.96
N GLN A 29 4.06 -3.26 18.09
CA GLN A 29 3.44 -3.35 19.42
C GLN A 29 3.09 -1.98 20.02
N GLN A 30 3.62 -0.91 19.49
CA GLN A 30 3.55 0.43 20.10
C GLN A 30 2.82 1.45 19.24
N PHE A 31 2.59 1.15 17.97
CA PHE A 31 1.95 2.04 17.02
C PHE A 31 0.61 1.45 16.58
N LYS A 32 -0.49 2.05 17.07
CA LYS A 32 -1.85 1.54 16.91
C LYS A 32 -2.21 1.20 15.46
N ARG A 33 -1.76 2.00 14.50
CA ARG A 33 -2.10 1.83 13.08
C ARG A 33 -1.57 0.53 12.48
N VAL A 34 -0.54 -0.05 13.06
CA VAL A 34 0.07 -1.29 12.57
C VAL A 34 -0.05 -2.46 13.53
N GLN A 35 -0.77 -2.30 14.65
CA GLN A 35 -0.93 -3.35 15.67
C GLN A 35 -1.60 -4.63 15.18
N ALA A 36 -2.39 -4.54 14.11
CA ALA A 36 -3.03 -5.71 13.50
C ALA A 36 -2.06 -6.60 12.72
N PHE A 37 -0.84 -6.11 12.47
CA PHE A 37 0.20 -6.85 11.75
C PHE A 37 1.20 -7.50 12.70
N THR A 38 1.82 -8.56 12.21
CA THR A 38 2.84 -9.33 12.95
C THR A 38 4.20 -9.24 12.24
N TYR A 39 5.27 -9.73 12.88
CA TYR A 39 6.58 -9.86 12.23
C TYR A 39 6.51 -10.75 10.99
N GLN A 40 5.65 -11.77 11.01
CA GLN A 40 5.44 -12.64 9.86
C GLN A 40 4.81 -11.88 8.68
N ASP A 41 3.93 -10.92 8.96
CA ASP A 41 3.36 -10.05 7.93
C ASP A 41 4.45 -9.16 7.28
N ILE A 42 5.40 -8.68 8.06
CA ILE A 42 6.56 -7.95 7.52
C ILE A 42 7.37 -8.84 6.58
N GLU A 43 7.69 -10.06 6.98
CA GLU A 43 8.44 -11.00 6.14
C GLU A 43 7.65 -11.37 4.87
N LEU A 44 6.35 -11.58 5.01
CA LEU A 44 5.45 -11.84 3.88
C LEU A 44 5.45 -10.66 2.89
N LEU A 45 5.34 -9.44 3.39
CA LEU A 45 5.36 -8.25 2.54
C LEU A 45 6.69 -8.11 1.80
N ARG A 46 7.81 -8.35 2.49
CA ARG A 46 9.14 -8.37 1.86
C ARG A 46 9.21 -9.38 0.71
N GLU A 47 8.73 -10.61 0.93
CA GLU A 47 8.72 -11.65 -0.11
C GLU A 47 7.83 -11.26 -1.30
N ILE A 48 6.64 -10.74 -1.03
CA ILE A 48 5.71 -10.30 -2.08
C ILE A 48 6.32 -9.19 -2.93
N LEU A 49 7.09 -8.29 -2.33
CA LEU A 49 7.66 -7.13 -3.02
C LEU A 49 8.90 -7.43 -3.85
N LYS A 50 9.59 -8.55 -3.62
CA LYS A 50 10.83 -8.89 -4.34
C LYS A 50 10.74 -8.84 -5.87
N PRO A 51 9.65 -9.28 -6.52
CA PRO A 51 9.57 -9.26 -7.98
C PRO A 51 9.44 -7.87 -8.60
N TYR A 52 9.07 -6.87 -7.81
CA TYR A 52 8.77 -5.54 -8.32
C TYR A 52 10.02 -4.66 -8.29
N ARG A 53 10.16 -3.82 -9.30
CA ARG A 53 11.33 -2.95 -9.48
C ARG A 53 11.07 -1.50 -9.10
N GLU A 54 9.80 -1.10 -9.10
CA GLU A 54 9.43 0.29 -8.94
C GLU A 54 8.18 0.42 -8.08
N PHE A 55 8.26 1.27 -7.06
CA PHE A 55 7.09 1.71 -6.31
C PHE A 55 6.44 2.89 -7.04
N VAL A 56 5.13 2.77 -7.23
CA VAL A 56 4.27 3.86 -7.70
C VAL A 56 3.36 4.28 -6.56
N THR A 57 3.13 5.55 -6.41
CA THR A 57 2.26 6.09 -5.35
C THR A 57 1.47 7.28 -5.86
N THR A 58 0.58 7.80 -5.01
CA THR A 58 -0.24 8.96 -5.30
C THR A 58 -0.13 9.98 -4.16
N PRO A 59 -0.42 11.26 -4.40
CA PRO A 59 -0.48 12.26 -3.33
C PRO A 59 -1.45 11.90 -2.21
N HIS A 60 -2.57 11.22 -2.51
CA HIS A 60 -3.54 10.78 -1.52
C HIS A 60 -2.94 9.75 -0.54
N ILE A 61 -2.26 8.73 -1.07
CA ILE A 61 -1.58 7.72 -0.25
C ILE A 61 -0.51 8.37 0.62
N LEU A 62 0.31 9.25 0.04
CA LEU A 62 1.39 9.92 0.75
C LEU A 62 0.87 10.84 1.86
N SER A 63 -0.17 11.62 1.60
CA SER A 63 -0.79 12.51 2.59
C SER A 63 -1.35 11.73 3.76
N GLU A 64 -2.10 10.67 3.50
CA GLU A 64 -2.68 9.83 4.54
C GLU A 64 -1.60 9.13 5.37
N THR A 65 -0.57 8.60 4.71
CA THR A 65 0.57 7.96 5.38
C THR A 65 1.30 8.96 6.28
N SER A 66 1.55 10.16 5.79
CA SER A 66 2.18 11.24 6.57
C SER A 66 1.35 11.60 7.81
N ASN A 67 0.03 11.71 7.65
CA ASN A 67 -0.87 11.99 8.78
C ASN A 67 -0.84 10.86 9.83
N PHE A 68 -0.74 9.62 9.41
CA PHE A 68 -0.63 8.48 10.34
C PHE A 68 0.69 8.49 11.11
N ILE A 69 1.79 8.88 10.48
CA ILE A 69 3.09 8.98 11.13
C ILE A 69 3.06 9.98 12.29
N ASP A 70 2.24 11.02 12.21
CA ASP A 70 2.09 12.01 13.31
C ASP A 70 1.55 11.37 14.59
N HIS A 71 0.91 10.22 14.52
CA HIS A 71 0.41 9.46 15.66
C HIS A 71 1.37 8.36 16.14
N ALA A 72 2.52 8.21 15.50
CA ALA A 72 3.54 7.26 15.92
C ALA A 72 4.22 7.73 17.23
N PRO A 73 4.84 6.80 17.99
CA PRO A 73 5.65 7.19 19.14
C PRO A 73 6.69 8.25 18.78
N THR A 74 6.76 9.31 19.58
CA THR A 74 7.57 10.51 19.29
C THR A 74 9.04 10.17 19.03
N TRP A 75 9.59 9.21 19.77
CA TRP A 75 10.99 8.79 19.67
C TRP A 75 11.34 8.08 18.34
N ARG A 76 10.34 7.69 17.55
CA ARG A 76 10.54 7.06 16.23
C ARG A 76 9.98 7.85 15.04
N ARG A 77 9.29 8.95 15.28
CA ARG A 77 8.71 9.75 14.18
C ARG A 77 9.74 10.23 13.17
N VAL A 78 10.88 10.71 13.64
CA VAL A 78 11.94 11.21 12.74
C VAL A 78 12.40 10.11 11.80
N ALA A 79 12.63 8.90 12.29
CA ALA A 79 13.05 7.77 11.47
C ALA A 79 11.98 7.39 10.45
N LEU A 80 10.70 7.36 10.83
CA LEU A 80 9.60 7.09 9.91
C LEU A 80 9.46 8.17 8.84
N VAL A 81 9.60 9.44 9.21
CA VAL A 81 9.57 10.55 8.25
C VAL A 81 10.73 10.44 7.27
N ASP A 82 11.92 10.12 7.74
CA ASP A 82 13.09 9.96 6.88
C ASP A 82 12.91 8.78 5.89
N GLU A 83 12.34 7.67 6.33
CA GLU A 83 12.01 6.56 5.44
C GLU A 83 10.93 6.94 4.42
N LEU A 84 9.91 7.71 4.83
CA LEU A 84 8.91 8.23 3.89
C LEU A 84 9.56 9.12 2.83
N LYS A 85 10.47 10.01 3.23
CA LYS A 85 11.22 10.84 2.28
C LYS A 85 12.02 10.01 1.29
N GLN A 86 12.69 8.93 1.74
CA GLN A 86 13.41 8.02 0.85
C GLN A 86 12.47 7.29 -0.10
N PHE A 87 11.33 6.83 0.39
CA PHE A 87 10.31 6.21 -0.43
C PHE A 87 9.83 7.15 -1.54
N ILE A 88 9.56 8.42 -1.21
CA ILE A 88 9.12 9.43 -2.18
C ILE A 88 10.22 9.71 -3.21
N ARG A 89 11.49 9.86 -2.78
CA ARG A 89 12.61 10.16 -3.69
C ARG A 89 12.90 9.02 -4.66
N ASN A 90 12.74 7.79 -4.23
CA ASN A 90 13.10 6.60 -5.00
C ASN A 90 11.92 6.02 -5.80
N GLY A 91 10.69 6.44 -5.51
CA GLY A 91 9.48 5.99 -6.18
C GLY A 91 9.02 6.93 -7.28
N VAL A 92 7.93 6.56 -7.90
CA VAL A 92 7.22 7.38 -8.90
C VAL A 92 5.89 7.82 -8.34
N GLU A 93 5.69 9.13 -8.23
CA GLU A 93 4.41 9.71 -7.85
C GLU A 93 3.59 10.02 -9.10
N VAL A 94 2.34 9.51 -9.12
CA VAL A 94 1.40 9.77 -10.21
C VAL A 94 0.26 10.63 -9.67
N TYR A 95 0.08 11.77 -10.28
CA TYR A 95 -0.99 12.71 -9.95
C TYR A 95 -2.19 12.49 -10.85
N GLY A 96 -3.36 12.20 -10.24
CA GLY A 96 -4.65 12.18 -10.92
C GLY A 96 -5.51 13.33 -10.43
N ALA A 97 -5.93 14.21 -11.32
CA ALA A 97 -6.83 15.30 -10.98
C ALA A 97 -8.18 14.75 -10.47
N ALA A 98 -8.69 15.30 -9.37
CA ALA A 98 -9.95 14.86 -8.79
C ALA A 98 -11.11 14.96 -9.80
N THR A 99 -11.12 16.00 -10.63
CA THR A 99 -12.10 16.18 -11.71
C THR A 99 -12.12 15.04 -12.72
N THR A 100 -10.99 14.39 -12.95
CA THR A 100 -10.88 13.21 -13.83
C THR A 100 -11.33 11.95 -13.09
N LEU A 101 -10.95 11.80 -11.83
CA LEU A 101 -11.26 10.61 -11.03
C LEU A 101 -12.76 10.47 -10.75
N ILE A 102 -13.49 11.57 -10.53
CA ILE A 102 -14.93 11.53 -10.26
C ILE A 102 -15.76 11.05 -11.47
N GLU A 103 -15.20 11.11 -12.66
CA GLU A 103 -15.88 10.65 -13.88
C GLU A 103 -15.74 9.13 -14.11
N ARG A 104 -14.95 8.45 -13.29
CA ARG A 104 -14.80 7.00 -13.38
C ARG A 104 -15.96 6.28 -12.70
N ASP A 105 -16.39 5.17 -13.29
CA ASP A 105 -17.53 4.37 -12.80
C ASP A 105 -17.33 3.88 -11.36
N GLU A 106 -16.08 3.62 -10.95
CA GLU A 106 -15.74 3.11 -9.63
C GLU A 106 -15.80 4.15 -8.52
N PHE A 107 -15.83 5.43 -8.86
CA PHE A 107 -15.68 6.51 -7.87
C PHE A 107 -16.74 6.45 -6.75
N ASN A 108 -18.01 6.23 -7.09
CA ASN A 108 -19.08 6.19 -6.10
C ASN A 108 -18.91 5.08 -5.05
N ALA A 109 -18.27 3.98 -5.44
CA ALA A 109 -18.01 2.86 -4.54
C ALA A 109 -16.72 3.03 -3.75
N LEU A 110 -15.69 3.65 -4.34
CA LEU A 110 -14.33 3.65 -3.82
C LEU A 110 -13.87 4.98 -3.21
N GLY A 111 -14.34 6.12 -3.71
CA GLY A 111 -13.83 7.43 -3.34
C GLY A 111 -12.51 7.78 -4.05
N LEU A 112 -11.95 8.98 -3.76
CA LEU A 112 -10.82 9.54 -4.51
C LEU A 112 -9.54 8.70 -4.44
N ALA A 113 -9.08 8.35 -3.25
CA ALA A 113 -7.81 7.66 -3.06
C ALA A 113 -7.82 6.28 -3.75
N ASP A 114 -8.85 5.50 -3.49
CA ASP A 114 -8.99 4.14 -4.04
C ASP A 114 -9.26 4.16 -5.55
N THR A 115 -10.02 5.15 -6.03
CA THR A 115 -10.23 5.34 -7.48
C THR A 115 -8.91 5.63 -8.19
N GLY A 116 -8.05 6.44 -7.58
CA GLY A 116 -6.70 6.69 -8.11
C GLY A 116 -5.87 5.42 -8.22
N MET A 117 -5.91 4.57 -7.20
CA MET A 117 -5.23 3.27 -7.25
C MET A 117 -5.84 2.35 -8.30
N ALA A 118 -7.17 2.29 -8.39
CA ALA A 118 -7.87 1.48 -9.37
C ALA A 118 -7.49 1.88 -10.82
N GLN A 119 -7.37 3.19 -11.08
CA GLN A 119 -6.92 3.68 -12.37
C GLN A 119 -5.51 3.17 -12.73
N LEU A 120 -4.60 3.20 -11.77
CA LEU A 120 -3.21 2.79 -11.98
C LEU A 120 -3.04 1.26 -12.04
N SER A 121 -4.04 0.50 -11.62
CA SER A 121 -4.00 -0.97 -11.60
C SER A 121 -3.88 -1.61 -12.99
N ALA A 122 -4.10 -0.86 -14.06
CA ALA A 122 -3.86 -1.32 -15.42
C ALA A 122 -2.36 -1.55 -15.69
N GLU A 123 -1.49 -0.79 -15.04
CA GLU A 123 -0.04 -0.81 -15.29
C GLU A 123 0.79 -1.24 -14.07
N ALA A 124 0.20 -1.23 -12.89
CA ALA A 124 0.87 -1.57 -11.64
C ALA A 124 0.05 -2.57 -10.84
N MET A 125 0.74 -3.41 -10.05
CA MET A 125 0.07 -4.30 -9.09
C MET A 125 -0.32 -3.50 -7.86
N VAL A 126 -1.59 -3.42 -7.54
CA VAL A 126 -2.09 -2.81 -6.31
C VAL A 126 -2.14 -3.88 -5.22
N ILE A 127 -1.35 -3.70 -4.16
CA ILE A 127 -1.37 -4.57 -2.99
C ILE A 127 -2.12 -3.85 -1.88
N THR A 128 -3.19 -4.46 -1.38
CA THR A 128 -4.09 -3.84 -0.42
C THR A 128 -4.59 -4.85 0.62
N VAL A 129 -4.97 -4.34 1.79
CA VAL A 129 -5.72 -5.09 2.81
C VAL A 129 -7.24 -4.90 2.67
N ASP A 130 -7.66 -4.01 1.80
CA ASP A 130 -9.06 -3.72 1.54
C ASP A 130 -9.62 -4.67 0.47
N TYR A 131 -10.46 -5.62 0.91
CA TYR A 131 -11.07 -6.61 0.00
C TYR A 131 -12.01 -5.97 -1.04
N ARG A 132 -12.64 -4.83 -0.72
CA ARG A 132 -13.53 -4.12 -1.66
C ARG A 132 -12.73 -3.51 -2.79
N LEU A 133 -11.62 -2.86 -2.47
CA LEU A 133 -10.73 -2.31 -3.47
C LEU A 133 -10.15 -3.41 -4.37
N ALA A 134 -9.61 -4.48 -3.78
CA ALA A 134 -9.07 -5.60 -4.55
C ALA A 134 -10.13 -6.22 -5.47
N GLY A 135 -11.32 -6.50 -4.95
CA GLY A 135 -12.42 -7.07 -5.73
C GLY A 135 -12.88 -6.16 -6.86
N LYS A 136 -12.94 -4.86 -6.63
CA LYS A 136 -13.33 -3.89 -7.66
C LYS A 136 -12.29 -3.79 -8.77
N ILE A 137 -11.01 -3.77 -8.42
CA ILE A 137 -9.92 -3.77 -9.40
C ILE A 137 -9.96 -5.05 -10.25
N GLU A 138 -10.13 -6.21 -9.62
CA GLU A 138 -10.25 -7.49 -10.35
C GLU A 138 -11.44 -7.50 -11.30
N ALA A 139 -12.59 -7.01 -10.86
CA ALA A 139 -13.79 -6.92 -11.70
C ALA A 139 -13.60 -6.00 -12.92
N MET A 140 -12.70 -5.01 -12.82
CA MET A 140 -12.34 -4.13 -13.94
C MET A 140 -11.27 -4.72 -14.87
N GLY A 141 -10.73 -5.90 -14.54
CA GLY A 141 -9.59 -6.48 -15.25
C GLY A 141 -8.23 -5.89 -14.90
N GLY A 142 -8.13 -5.14 -13.79
CA GLY A 142 -6.89 -4.58 -13.28
C GLY A 142 -6.09 -5.57 -12.44
N ASN A 143 -4.90 -5.15 -12.03
CA ASN A 143 -3.97 -5.97 -11.26
C ASN A 143 -4.09 -5.64 -9.76
N ALA A 144 -4.60 -6.57 -8.97
CA ALA A 144 -4.69 -6.44 -7.53
C ALA A 144 -4.27 -7.72 -6.82
N LEU A 145 -3.73 -7.53 -5.62
CA LEU A 145 -3.38 -8.61 -4.71
C LEU A 145 -3.93 -8.24 -3.34
N ASN A 146 -4.82 -9.10 -2.81
CA ASN A 146 -5.32 -8.93 -1.46
C ASN A 146 -4.33 -9.56 -0.48
N PHE A 147 -3.66 -8.71 0.28
CA PHE A 147 -2.65 -9.14 1.26
C PHE A 147 -3.21 -10.11 2.31
N ASN A 148 -4.47 -9.92 2.69
CA ASN A 148 -5.12 -10.79 3.67
C ASN A 148 -5.28 -12.24 3.19
N HIS A 149 -5.42 -12.50 1.91
CA HIS A 149 -5.45 -13.86 1.37
C HIS A 149 -4.13 -14.59 1.60
N TYR A 150 -3.00 -13.90 1.45
CA TYR A 150 -1.67 -14.47 1.68
C TYR A 150 -1.40 -14.69 3.17
N ARG A 151 -1.86 -13.78 4.03
CA ARG A 151 -1.81 -13.96 5.50
C ARG A 151 -2.55 -15.22 5.94
N SER A 152 -3.77 -15.41 5.43
CA SER A 152 -4.60 -16.58 5.75
C SER A 152 -3.96 -17.89 5.27
N ALA A 153 -3.37 -17.91 4.06
CA ALA A 153 -2.67 -19.09 3.53
C ALA A 153 -1.49 -19.51 4.41
N LEU A 154 -0.73 -18.56 4.99
CA LEU A 154 0.34 -18.85 5.92
C LEU A 154 -0.17 -19.45 7.25
N MET A 155 -1.33 -19.03 7.71
CA MET A 155 -1.94 -19.55 8.96
C MET A 155 -2.47 -20.97 8.81
N THR A 156 -2.85 -21.38 7.61
CA THR A 156 -3.41 -22.73 7.33
C THR A 156 -2.35 -23.76 6.95
N SER A 157 -1.10 -23.34 6.66
CA SER A 157 0.00 -24.22 6.28
C SER A 157 0.86 -24.69 7.47
N ARG A 158 0.42 -24.47 8.72
CA ARG A 158 1.09 -24.90 9.97
C ARG A 158 0.39 -26.06 10.63
#